data_0cb5c944d0886fb4323c2b750aabe870
#
_entry.id   0cb5c944d0886fb4323c2b750aabe870
#
_cell.length_a   1.000
_cell.length_b   1.000
_cell.length_c   1.000
_cell.angle_alpha   90.00
_cell.angle_beta   90.00
_cell.angle_gamma   90.00
#
_symmetry.space_group_name_H-M   'P 1'
#
loop_
_entity.id
_entity.type
_entity.pdbx_description
1 polymer ?
#
loop_
_entity_poly.entity_id
_entity_poly.type
_entity_poly.pdbx_seq_one_letter_code
_entity_poly.pdbx_strand_id
1 'polypeptide(L)'
;MQSGNARLYERSLFERLEYAGARVHPLEVQYRMHPCLSEFPSACFYEGTLQNGVTAQERIRKNVDFPWPKPTMPMMFYTTSGQEEYSPSGTSFLNRYAPRTSCLTDR
;
A
#
# COMPACT_ATOMS: atom_id res chain seq x y z
N MET A 1 12.51 19.90 28.78
CA MET A 1 12.60 18.48 29.18
C MET A 1 11.63 17.69 28.35
N GLN A 2 12.05 17.13 27.23
CA GLN A 2 11.22 16.22 26.45
C GLN A 2 11.22 14.88 27.14
N SER A 3 10.02 14.43 27.56
CA SER A 3 9.86 13.20 28.31
C SER A 3 10.30 11.98 27.49
N GLY A 4 11.27 11.24 28.00
CA GLY A 4 11.76 10.00 27.36
C GLY A 4 10.70 8.91 27.17
N ASN A 5 9.48 9.11 27.65
CA ASN A 5 8.37 8.16 27.55
C ASN A 5 7.60 8.26 26.21
N ALA A 6 7.62 9.41 25.51
CA ALA A 6 6.90 9.56 24.25
C ALA A 6 7.40 8.59 23.15
N ARG A 7 8.71 8.34 23.09
CA ARG A 7 9.30 7.43 22.11
C ARG A 7 8.92 5.95 22.28
N LEU A 8 8.48 5.55 23.47
CA LEU A 8 8.06 4.16 23.72
C LEU A 8 6.71 3.83 23.11
N TYR A 9 5.82 4.83 22.95
CA TYR A 9 4.50 4.65 22.34
C TYR A 9 4.54 4.70 20.82
N GLU A 10 5.59 5.29 20.24
CA GLU A 10 5.77 5.36 18.78
C GLU A 10 6.27 4.04 18.17
N ARG A 11 6.85 3.16 18.99
CA ARG A 11 7.37 1.87 18.53
C ARG A 11 6.31 0.78 18.61
N SER A 12 6.17 0.04 17.53
CA SER A 12 5.29 -1.12 17.49
C SER A 12 5.72 -2.20 18.49
N LEU A 13 4.80 -3.07 18.89
CA LEU A 13 5.14 -4.22 19.72
C LEU A 13 6.18 -5.11 19.05
N PHE A 14 6.11 -5.27 17.73
CA PHE A 14 7.07 -6.03 16.95
C PHE A 14 8.50 -5.51 17.12
N GLU A 15 8.72 -4.22 16.89
CA GLU A 15 10.02 -3.59 17.08
C GLU A 15 10.54 -3.72 18.53
N ARG A 16 9.64 -3.60 19.48
CA ARG A 16 10.01 -3.75 20.90
C ARG A 16 10.49 -5.15 21.23
N LEU A 17 9.84 -6.18 20.67
CA LEU A 17 10.24 -7.58 20.84
C LEU A 17 11.58 -7.87 20.14
N GLU A 18 11.76 -7.34 18.93
CA GLU A 18 13.01 -7.45 18.20
C GLU A 18 14.18 -6.82 18.97
N TYR A 19 14.00 -5.62 19.49
CA TYR A 19 14.98 -4.98 20.37
C TYR A 19 15.25 -5.76 21.66
N ALA A 20 14.27 -6.48 22.17
CA ALA A 20 14.42 -7.36 23.33
C ALA A 20 15.14 -8.68 23.00
N GLY A 21 15.55 -8.88 21.74
CA GLY A 21 16.27 -10.07 21.29
C GLY A 21 15.36 -11.24 20.90
N ALA A 22 14.06 -11.01 20.69
CA ALA A 22 13.17 -12.03 20.17
C ALA A 22 13.59 -12.40 18.73
N ARG A 23 13.63 -13.70 18.45
CA ARG A 23 13.99 -14.19 17.13
C ARG A 23 12.89 -13.86 16.12
N VAL A 24 13.23 -13.16 15.05
CA VAL A 24 12.36 -12.87 13.92
C VAL A 24 12.48 -13.97 12.88
N HIS A 25 11.34 -14.44 12.36
CA HIS A 25 11.26 -15.38 11.26
C HIS A 25 10.65 -14.67 10.04
N PRO A 26 11.45 -14.28 9.04
CA PRO A 26 10.95 -13.59 7.86
C PRO A 26 10.11 -14.54 7.00
N LEU A 27 9.03 -14.00 6.41
CA LEU A 27 8.28 -14.69 5.36
C LEU A 27 8.87 -14.28 4.01
N GLU A 28 9.48 -15.23 3.34
CA GLU A 28 10.29 -14.98 2.14
C GLU A 28 9.48 -14.96 0.84
N VAL A 29 8.27 -15.55 0.85
CA VAL A 29 7.44 -15.69 -0.37
C VAL A 29 6.10 -15.00 -0.18
N GLN A 30 5.77 -14.10 -1.10
CA GLN A 30 4.46 -13.46 -1.18
C GLN A 30 3.59 -14.08 -2.27
N TYR A 31 2.27 -14.20 -2.01
CA TYR A 31 1.29 -14.79 -2.93
C TYR A 31 0.14 -13.84 -3.29
N ARG A 32 0.15 -12.61 -2.79
CA ARG A 32 -0.94 -11.65 -2.94
C ARG A 32 -0.76 -10.71 -4.10
N MET A 33 0.39 -10.04 -4.16
CA MET A 33 0.62 -8.92 -5.06
C MET A 33 1.06 -9.38 -6.44
N HIS A 34 0.72 -8.58 -7.46
CA HIS A 34 1.38 -8.66 -8.76
C HIS A 34 2.90 -8.42 -8.57
N PRO A 35 3.79 -9.17 -9.26
CA PRO A 35 5.23 -9.05 -9.09
C PRO A 35 5.78 -7.62 -9.16
N CYS A 36 5.29 -6.78 -10.09
CA CYS A 36 5.73 -5.39 -10.17
C CYS A 36 5.38 -4.53 -8.95
N LEU A 37 4.34 -4.90 -8.18
CA LEU A 37 3.95 -4.18 -6.95
C LEU A 37 4.78 -4.61 -5.74
N SER A 38 5.33 -5.83 -5.76
CA SER A 38 6.17 -6.33 -4.67
C SER A 38 7.63 -5.90 -4.78
N GLU A 39 8.05 -5.42 -5.94
CA GLU A 39 9.43 -5.02 -6.20
C GLU A 39 9.92 -3.92 -5.26
N PHE A 40 9.14 -2.85 -5.13
CA PHE A 40 9.47 -1.73 -4.25
C PHE A 40 9.52 -2.12 -2.76
N PRO A 41 8.50 -2.77 -2.18
CA PRO A 41 8.57 -3.25 -0.80
C PRO A 41 9.71 -4.25 -0.57
N SER A 42 9.98 -5.13 -1.54
CA SER A 42 11.09 -6.06 -1.46
C SER A 42 12.42 -5.33 -1.30
N ALA A 43 12.68 -4.34 -2.16
CA ALA A 43 13.91 -3.57 -2.10
C ALA A 43 14.03 -2.73 -0.82
N CYS A 44 12.92 -2.15 -0.33
CA CYS A 44 12.96 -1.23 0.80
C CYS A 44 12.99 -1.92 2.18
N PHE A 45 12.33 -3.08 2.32
CA PHE A 45 12.06 -3.70 3.62
C PHE A 45 12.58 -5.14 3.75
N TYR A 46 12.95 -5.77 2.66
CA TYR A 46 13.36 -7.18 2.63
C TYR A 46 14.70 -7.39 1.92
N GLU A 47 15.50 -6.35 1.76
CA GLU A 47 16.84 -6.42 1.11
C GLU A 47 16.79 -7.03 -0.31
N GLY A 48 15.64 -6.94 -0.98
CA GLY A 48 15.43 -7.55 -2.30
C GLY A 48 15.21 -9.06 -2.29
N THR A 49 15.12 -9.69 -1.12
CA THR A 49 15.05 -11.16 -0.99
C THR A 49 13.63 -11.72 -1.11
N LEU A 50 12.59 -10.87 -1.05
CA LEU A 50 11.20 -11.31 -1.14
C LEU A 50 10.89 -11.91 -2.52
N GLN A 51 10.49 -13.18 -2.53
CA GLN A 51 10.16 -13.91 -3.73
C GLN A 51 8.67 -13.83 -4.06
N ASN A 52 8.33 -13.96 -5.34
CA ASN A 52 6.94 -14.01 -5.80
C ASN A 52 6.53 -15.47 -6.05
N GLY A 53 5.61 -15.98 -5.26
CA GLY A 53 4.98 -17.28 -5.45
C GLY A 53 3.83 -17.28 -6.45
N VAL A 54 3.60 -16.14 -7.13
CA VAL A 54 2.56 -15.95 -8.15
C VAL A 54 3.14 -15.24 -9.38
N THR A 55 2.59 -15.56 -10.53
CA THR A 55 2.99 -14.92 -11.80
C THR A 55 2.18 -13.65 -12.06
N ALA A 56 2.70 -12.78 -12.95
CA ALA A 56 1.99 -11.60 -13.39
C ALA A 56 0.63 -11.95 -14.01
N GLN A 57 0.57 -12.99 -14.82
CA GLN A 57 -0.66 -13.42 -15.50
C GLN A 57 -1.74 -13.91 -14.52
N GLU A 58 -1.38 -14.59 -13.45
CA GLU A 58 -2.32 -15.02 -12.40
C GLU A 58 -2.93 -13.83 -11.64
N ARG A 59 -2.25 -12.69 -11.62
CA ARG A 59 -2.68 -11.47 -10.92
C ARG A 59 -3.34 -10.42 -11.81
N ILE A 60 -3.39 -10.62 -13.12
CA ILE A 60 -4.20 -9.80 -14.01
C ILE A 60 -5.68 -10.16 -13.81
N ARG A 61 -6.48 -9.19 -13.41
CA ARG A 61 -7.94 -9.36 -13.30
C ARG A 61 -8.55 -9.37 -14.69
N LYS A 62 -9.12 -10.51 -15.09
CA LYS A 62 -9.69 -10.73 -16.43
C LYS A 62 -10.98 -9.95 -16.71
N ASN A 63 -11.67 -9.47 -15.65
CA ASN A 63 -13.00 -8.84 -15.77
C ASN A 63 -12.97 -7.35 -15.42
N VAL A 64 -11.81 -6.72 -15.43
CA VAL A 64 -11.65 -5.29 -15.16
C VAL A 64 -10.95 -4.68 -16.35
N ASP A 65 -11.70 -3.95 -17.16
CA ASP A 65 -11.14 -3.09 -18.20
C ASP A 65 -10.77 -1.75 -17.54
N PHE A 66 -9.49 -1.61 -17.23
CA PHE A 66 -8.96 -0.39 -16.66
C PHE A 66 -7.85 0.14 -17.58
N PRO A 67 -7.87 1.43 -17.95
CA PRO A 67 -6.90 2.03 -18.88
C PRO A 67 -5.55 2.23 -18.18
N TRP A 68 -4.84 1.14 -17.93
CA TRP A 68 -3.50 1.21 -17.36
C TRP A 68 -2.53 1.94 -18.31
N PRO A 69 -1.70 2.86 -17.81
CA PRO A 69 -0.68 3.52 -18.62
C PRO A 69 0.28 2.53 -19.30
N LYS A 70 0.53 1.40 -18.62
CA LYS A 70 1.27 0.26 -19.16
C LYS A 70 0.46 -1.01 -18.96
N PRO A 71 0.06 -1.73 -19.99
CA PRO A 71 -0.79 -2.92 -19.87
C PRO A 71 -0.22 -4.03 -19.00
N THR A 72 1.11 -4.12 -18.92
CA THR A 72 1.83 -5.12 -18.13
C THR A 72 2.10 -4.71 -16.68
N MET A 73 1.82 -3.46 -16.32
CA MET A 73 2.06 -2.92 -14.99
C MET A 73 0.78 -2.33 -14.42
N PRO A 74 0.06 -3.04 -13.55
CA PRO A 74 -1.17 -2.56 -12.91
C PRO A 74 -0.83 -1.55 -11.80
N MET A 75 -0.19 -0.46 -12.18
CA MET A 75 0.22 0.62 -11.29
C MET A 75 0.11 1.96 -12.02
N MET A 76 -0.53 2.92 -11.37
CA MET A 76 -0.52 4.29 -11.84
C MET A 76 -0.57 5.25 -10.64
N PHE A 77 -0.08 6.45 -10.88
CA PHE A 77 -0.25 7.58 -9.98
C PHE A 77 -1.18 8.58 -10.65
N TYR A 78 -2.28 8.90 -10.00
CA TYR A 78 -3.23 9.89 -10.47
C TYR A 78 -3.30 11.04 -9.47
N THR A 79 -2.92 12.23 -9.92
CA THR A 79 -3.00 13.43 -9.11
C THR A 79 -4.41 14.01 -9.21
N THR A 80 -5.06 14.18 -8.09
CA THR A 80 -6.33 14.90 -7.98
C THR A 80 -6.16 16.06 -7.01
N SER A 81 -6.71 17.21 -7.39
CA SER A 81 -6.78 18.37 -6.53
C SER A 81 -8.25 18.73 -6.32
N GLY A 82 -8.68 18.75 -5.09
CA GLY A 82 -10.04 19.15 -4.72
C GLY A 82 -10.03 19.74 -3.32
N GLN A 83 -10.97 20.62 -3.05
CA GLN A 83 -11.13 21.16 -1.70
C GLN A 83 -11.73 20.09 -0.79
N GLU A 84 -11.19 19.98 0.39
CA GLU A 84 -11.76 19.16 1.44
C GLU A 84 -12.95 19.90 2.06
N GLU A 85 -14.06 19.20 2.14
CA GLU A 85 -15.29 19.68 2.78
C GLU A 85 -15.59 18.85 4.02
N TYR A 86 -16.22 19.48 5.01
CA TYR A 86 -16.75 18.73 6.13
C TYR A 86 -17.94 17.86 5.70
N SER A 87 -17.93 16.62 6.10
CA SER A 87 -19.11 15.77 5.97
C SER A 87 -20.31 16.42 6.69
N PRO A 88 -21.54 16.22 6.22
CA PRO A 88 -22.74 16.70 6.92
C PRO A 88 -22.83 16.26 8.39
N SER A 89 -22.18 15.16 8.75
CA SER A 89 -22.09 14.70 10.15
C SER A 89 -21.09 15.49 10.99
N GLY A 90 -20.24 16.32 10.38
CA GLY A 90 -19.22 17.11 11.07
C GLY A 90 -18.03 16.31 11.64
N THR A 91 -18.00 15.00 11.43
CA THR A 91 -17.01 14.10 12.04
C THR A 91 -15.91 13.64 11.10
N SER A 92 -16.04 13.91 9.79
CA SER A 92 -15.06 13.48 8.78
C SER A 92 -14.94 14.50 7.65
N PHE A 93 -13.84 14.43 6.94
CA PHE A 93 -13.62 15.19 5.71
C PHE A 93 -14.02 14.35 4.50
N LEU A 94 -14.54 15.01 3.47
CA LEU A 94 -14.78 14.41 2.17
C LEU A 94 -14.22 15.29 1.06
N ASN A 95 -13.75 14.67 0.01
CA ASN A 95 -13.32 15.34 -1.22
C ASN A 95 -14.24 14.89 -2.36
N ARG A 96 -15.11 15.77 -2.84
CA ARG A 96 -16.08 15.47 -3.92
C ARG A 96 -15.42 15.27 -5.27
N TYR A 97 -14.21 15.78 -5.43
CA TYR A 97 -13.43 15.69 -6.67
C TYR A 97 -12.51 14.46 -6.69
N ALA A 98 -12.47 13.67 -5.61
CA ALA A 98 -11.78 12.40 -5.64
C ALA A 98 -12.46 11.50 -6.69
N PRO A 99 -11.73 11.03 -7.71
CA PRO A 99 -12.32 10.22 -8.76
C PRO A 99 -12.90 8.95 -8.16
N ARG A 100 -14.20 8.75 -8.34
CA ARG A 100 -14.80 7.45 -8.09
C ARG A 100 -14.28 6.51 -9.17
N THR A 101 -13.86 5.33 -8.80
CA THR A 101 -13.36 4.30 -9.74
C THR A 101 -14.35 4.00 -10.87
N SER A 102 -15.65 4.23 -10.63
CA SER A 102 -16.71 4.12 -11.64
C SER A 102 -16.66 5.19 -12.75
N CYS A 103 -16.03 6.34 -12.52
CA CYS A 103 -15.95 7.42 -13.52
C CYS A 103 -14.82 7.20 -14.54
N LEU A 104 -13.94 6.24 -14.33
CA LEU A 104 -12.85 5.93 -15.24
C LEU A 104 -13.26 4.90 -16.32
N THR A 105 -14.44 4.29 -16.19
CA THR A 105 -14.96 3.30 -17.13
C THR A 105 -15.96 3.86 -18.15
N ASP A 106 -16.39 5.12 -18.03
CA ASP A 106 -17.38 5.76 -18.90
C ASP A 106 -16.72 6.71 -19.93
N ARG A 107 -15.72 6.21 -20.67
CA ARG A 107 -15.24 6.86 -21.91
C ARG A 107 -14.91 5.85 -22.97
#